data_f95b2489aa373476b7728aabcc6022f7
#
_entry.id   f95b2489aa373476b7728aabcc6022f7
#
_cell.length_a   1.000
_cell.length_b   1.000
_cell.length_c   1.000
_cell.angle_alpha   90.00
_cell.angle_beta   90.00
_cell.angle_gamma   90.00
#
_symmetry.space_group_name_H-M   'P 1'
#
loop_
_entity.id
_entity.type
_entity.pdbx_description
1 polymer ?
#
loop_
_entity_poly.entity_id
_entity_poly.type
_entity_poly.pdbx_seq_one_letter_code
_entity_poly.pdbx_strand_id
1 'polypeptide(L)'
;FSLYENVIEVLEKYSGIDVMGEFYTTFLRFTKGNAKEKGIVLTPKHITDLFCDIAEYYYDGKLDENVKIIDTCCGTGAFLISALNRIKTNIQYEYQSDEVKAQRYEKARRDSLIGVERDASMYALAYANMRFHGDGKSNLFNCSSLLIDSYAPVDESGKTFVEAGKVSLSEALKSFGPIDIGMINPPYSMDKKDNSST
;
A
#
# COMPACT_ATOMS: atom_id res chain seq x y z
N PHE A 1 -24.20 13.59 11.30
CA PHE A 1 -22.96 13.65 12.08
C PHE A 1 -22.64 12.29 12.74
N SER A 2 -23.59 11.62 13.40
CA SER A 2 -23.30 10.42 14.19
C SER A 2 -22.84 9.17 13.39
N LEU A 3 -23.28 8.97 12.15
CA LEU A 3 -22.89 7.77 11.37
C LEU A 3 -21.45 7.84 10.92
N TYR A 4 -20.99 9.02 10.48
CA TYR A 4 -19.62 9.24 10.04
C TYR A 4 -18.62 9.13 11.22
N GLU A 5 -18.95 9.73 12.35
CA GLU A 5 -18.12 9.67 13.56
C GLU A 5 -18.00 8.24 14.10
N ASN A 6 -19.11 7.49 14.16
CA ASN A 6 -19.09 6.09 14.58
C ASN A 6 -18.29 5.19 13.64
N VAL A 7 -18.35 5.44 12.32
CA VAL A 7 -17.56 4.67 11.35
C VAL A 7 -16.08 4.96 11.50
N ILE A 8 -15.69 6.24 11.68
CA ILE A 8 -14.27 6.62 11.89
C ILE A 8 -13.74 6.03 13.19
N GLU A 9 -14.47 6.15 14.30
CA GLU A 9 -14.05 5.58 15.59
C GLU A 9 -13.85 4.07 15.52
N VAL A 10 -14.74 3.36 14.81
CA VAL A 10 -14.57 1.93 14.55
C VAL A 10 -13.34 1.65 13.69
N LEU A 11 -13.12 2.43 12.62
CA LEU A 11 -11.97 2.26 11.74
C LEU A 11 -10.64 2.58 12.45
N GLU A 12 -10.60 3.59 13.30
CA GLU A 12 -9.42 3.92 14.12
C GLU A 12 -9.08 2.81 15.11
N LYS A 13 -10.09 2.15 15.69
CA LYS A 13 -9.91 0.99 16.57
C LYS A 13 -9.30 -0.21 15.84
N TYR A 14 -9.52 -0.32 14.54
CA TYR A 14 -8.96 -1.35 13.68
C TYR A 14 -7.75 -0.85 12.86
N SER A 15 -7.13 0.25 13.29
CA SER A 15 -5.89 0.75 12.68
C SER A 15 -4.84 -0.35 12.70
N GLY A 16 -4.27 -0.66 11.52
CA GLY A 16 -3.32 -1.77 11.34
C GLY A 16 -3.92 -3.06 10.82
N ILE A 17 -5.24 -3.13 10.56
CA ILE A 17 -5.88 -4.25 9.88
C ILE A 17 -6.16 -3.84 8.43
N ASP A 18 -5.86 -4.71 7.48
CA ASP A 18 -6.28 -4.54 6.08
C ASP A 18 -7.80 -4.71 5.97
N VAL A 19 -8.54 -3.65 6.29
CA VAL A 19 -10.01 -3.65 6.31
C VAL A 19 -10.57 -3.95 4.92
N MET A 20 -9.97 -3.41 3.88
CA MET A 20 -10.42 -3.63 2.50
C MET A 20 -10.09 -5.03 2.01
N GLY A 21 -8.95 -5.58 2.40
CA GLY A 21 -8.60 -6.96 2.10
C GLY A 21 -9.51 -7.96 2.80
N GLU A 22 -9.83 -7.75 4.07
CA GLU A 22 -10.79 -8.58 4.80
C GLU A 22 -12.20 -8.49 4.19
N PHE A 23 -12.65 -7.29 3.83
CA PHE A 23 -13.91 -7.09 3.11
C PHE A 23 -13.91 -7.83 1.77
N TYR A 24 -12.85 -7.66 0.97
CA TYR A 24 -12.72 -8.31 -0.33
C TYR A 24 -12.67 -9.83 -0.20
N THR A 25 -11.92 -10.38 0.75
CA THR A 25 -11.87 -11.82 1.04
C THR A 25 -13.24 -12.35 1.38
N THR A 26 -13.98 -11.63 2.24
CA THR A 26 -15.33 -12.00 2.63
C THR A 26 -16.28 -11.94 1.44
N PHE A 27 -16.23 -10.88 0.66
CA PHE A 27 -17.03 -10.72 -0.56
C PHE A 27 -16.78 -11.84 -1.56
N LEU A 28 -15.52 -12.23 -1.79
CA LEU A 28 -15.18 -13.32 -2.69
C LEU A 28 -15.68 -14.69 -2.25
N ARG A 29 -15.82 -14.91 -0.94
CA ARG A 29 -16.44 -16.17 -0.43
C ARG A 29 -17.91 -16.29 -0.81
N PHE A 30 -18.60 -15.17 -0.97
CA PHE A 30 -20.02 -15.12 -1.33
C PHE A 30 -20.25 -15.03 -2.84
N THR A 31 -19.31 -14.47 -3.59
CA THR A 31 -19.37 -14.41 -5.05
C THR A 31 -18.69 -15.66 -5.63
N LYS A 32 -19.48 -16.59 -6.12
CA LYS A 32 -18.97 -17.79 -6.81
C LYS A 32 -18.26 -17.38 -8.10
N GLY A 33 -16.95 -17.19 -8.05
CA GLY A 33 -16.16 -17.06 -9.28
C GLY A 33 -15.00 -16.07 -9.21
N ASN A 34 -13.91 -16.42 -9.83
CA ASN A 34 -12.81 -15.60 -10.36
C ASN A 34 -11.63 -15.22 -9.46
N ALA A 35 -11.69 -15.27 -8.12
CA ALA A 35 -10.49 -14.96 -7.31
C ALA A 35 -9.42 -16.05 -7.43
N LYS A 36 -9.84 -17.33 -7.51
CA LYS A 36 -8.92 -18.46 -7.74
C LYS A 36 -8.28 -18.42 -9.14
N GLU A 37 -9.01 -17.89 -10.12
CA GLU A 37 -8.52 -17.80 -11.51
C GLU A 37 -7.45 -16.70 -11.68
N LYS A 38 -7.50 -15.65 -10.85
CA LYS A 38 -6.52 -14.55 -10.91
C LYS A 38 -5.27 -14.78 -10.05
N GLY A 39 -5.19 -15.86 -9.26
CA GLY A 39 -4.06 -16.14 -8.38
C GLY A 39 -3.87 -15.10 -7.27
N ILE A 40 -4.90 -14.31 -6.96
CA ILE A 40 -4.85 -13.27 -5.94
C ILE A 40 -4.89 -13.93 -4.56
N VAL A 41 -3.82 -13.75 -3.81
CA VAL A 41 -3.71 -14.20 -2.42
C VAL A 41 -3.43 -12.98 -1.54
N LEU A 42 -4.38 -12.68 -0.65
CA LEU A 42 -4.20 -11.60 0.32
C LEU A 42 -3.26 -12.06 1.44
N THR A 43 -2.32 -11.21 1.79
CA THR A 43 -1.31 -11.51 2.80
C THR A 43 -1.88 -11.27 4.20
N PRO A 44 -1.95 -12.29 5.07
CA PRO A 44 -2.46 -12.11 6.42
C PRO A 44 -1.59 -11.17 7.25
N LYS A 45 -2.22 -10.43 8.18
CA LYS A 45 -1.54 -9.42 9.01
C LYS A 45 -0.31 -9.95 9.75
N HIS A 46 -0.38 -11.14 10.33
CA HIS A 46 0.77 -11.71 11.06
C HIS A 46 1.99 -11.96 10.17
N ILE A 47 1.78 -12.16 8.87
CA ILE A 47 2.88 -12.28 7.89
C ILE A 47 3.45 -10.90 7.57
N THR A 48 2.60 -9.88 7.34
CA THR A 48 3.08 -8.53 7.09
C THR A 48 3.80 -7.94 8.30
N ASP A 49 3.35 -8.24 9.51
CA ASP A 49 4.04 -7.84 10.75
C ASP A 49 5.40 -8.52 10.88
N LEU A 50 5.49 -9.83 10.59
CA LEU A 50 6.76 -10.56 10.57
C LEU A 50 7.74 -9.93 9.55
N PHE A 51 7.26 -9.51 8.38
CA PHE A 51 8.12 -8.83 7.41
C PHE A 51 8.63 -7.48 7.93
N CYS A 52 7.82 -6.75 8.70
CA CYS A 52 8.29 -5.54 9.38
C CYS A 52 9.38 -5.86 10.42
N ASP A 53 9.24 -6.93 11.20
CA ASP A 53 10.27 -7.36 12.16
C ASP A 53 11.58 -7.74 11.45
N ILE A 54 11.50 -8.48 10.36
CA ILE A 54 12.65 -8.85 9.52
C ILE A 54 13.29 -7.60 8.93
N ALA A 55 12.49 -6.66 8.42
CA ALA A 55 12.97 -5.41 7.84
C ALA A 55 13.75 -4.60 8.88
N GLU A 56 13.24 -4.43 10.08
CA GLU A 56 13.92 -3.73 11.18
C GLU A 56 15.25 -4.42 11.56
N TYR A 57 15.26 -5.75 11.58
CA TYR A 57 16.48 -6.52 11.88
C TYR A 57 17.60 -6.27 10.86
N TYR A 58 17.27 -6.26 9.54
CA TYR A 58 18.27 -6.06 8.48
C TYR A 58 18.57 -4.60 8.18
N TYR A 59 17.66 -3.69 8.48
CA TYR A 59 17.86 -2.25 8.34
C TYR A 59 18.77 -1.67 9.44
N ASP A 60 19.09 -2.49 10.45
CA ASP A 60 19.88 -2.13 11.62
C ASP A 60 19.27 -0.99 12.43
N GLY A 61 17.95 -1.03 12.59
CA GLY A 61 17.22 -0.02 13.35
C GLY A 61 15.71 -0.11 13.20
N LYS A 62 15.05 0.79 13.86
CA LYS A 62 13.59 0.91 13.77
C LYS A 62 13.19 1.60 12.47
N LEU A 63 12.11 1.13 11.87
CA LEU A 63 11.49 1.86 10.76
C LEU A 63 10.98 3.21 11.25
N ASP A 64 11.43 4.28 10.63
CA ASP A 64 11.06 5.65 10.93
C ASP A 64 10.59 6.41 9.67
N GLU A 65 10.37 7.71 9.77
CA GLU A 65 9.91 8.56 8.67
C GLU A 65 10.92 8.79 7.55
N ASN A 66 12.15 8.29 7.69
CA ASN A 66 13.20 8.45 6.68
C ASN A 66 13.33 7.20 5.79
N VAL A 67 12.84 6.04 6.25
CA VAL A 67 12.90 4.79 5.49
C VAL A 67 12.06 4.89 4.21
N LYS A 68 12.57 4.31 3.12
CA LYS A 68 11.91 4.21 1.82
C LYS A 68 11.55 2.77 1.52
N ILE A 69 10.26 2.48 1.48
CA ILE A 69 9.72 1.13 1.33
C ILE A 69 8.90 1.04 0.04
N ILE A 70 9.13 0.01 -0.75
CA ILE A 70 8.33 -0.29 -1.95
C ILE A 70 7.68 -1.66 -1.86
N ASP A 71 6.41 -1.74 -2.29
CA ASP A 71 5.73 -2.99 -2.63
C ASP A 71 5.34 -2.98 -4.11
N THR A 72 5.98 -3.83 -4.90
CA THR A 72 5.80 -3.87 -6.36
C THR A 72 4.62 -4.73 -6.82
N CYS A 73 3.92 -5.38 -5.89
CA CYS A 73 2.69 -6.15 -6.13
C CYS A 73 1.73 -5.95 -4.93
N CYS A 74 1.37 -4.70 -4.65
CA CYS A 74 0.84 -4.34 -3.34
C CYS A 74 -0.57 -4.87 -3.04
N GLY A 75 -1.29 -5.36 -4.03
CA GLY A 75 -2.64 -5.89 -3.82
C GLY A 75 -3.57 -4.85 -3.16
N THR A 76 -4.06 -5.16 -1.97
CA THR A 76 -4.84 -4.24 -1.14
C THR A 76 -4.00 -3.27 -0.30
N GLY A 77 -2.68 -3.34 -0.40
CA GLY A 77 -1.75 -2.50 0.36
C GLY A 77 -1.37 -3.03 1.75
N ALA A 78 -1.60 -4.31 2.03
CA ALA A 78 -1.40 -4.88 3.36
C ALA A 78 0.02 -4.69 3.93
N PHE A 79 1.07 -4.87 3.13
CA PHE A 79 2.46 -4.61 3.55
C PHE A 79 2.69 -3.13 3.85
N LEU A 80 2.18 -2.24 2.99
CA LEU A 80 2.34 -0.79 3.15
C LEU A 80 1.65 -0.29 4.42
N ILE A 81 0.45 -0.82 4.71
CA ILE A 81 -0.30 -0.50 5.93
C ILE A 81 0.46 -0.97 7.17
N SER A 82 0.97 -2.21 7.17
CA SER A 82 1.76 -2.73 8.29
C SER A 82 3.04 -1.91 8.50
N ALA A 83 3.73 -1.53 7.43
CA ALA A 83 4.91 -0.68 7.50
C ALA A 83 4.59 0.72 8.06
N LEU A 84 3.51 1.36 7.56
CA LEU A 84 3.08 2.67 8.06
C LEU A 84 2.72 2.63 9.55
N ASN A 85 2.00 1.59 9.98
CA ASN A 85 1.66 1.42 11.39
C ASN A 85 2.89 1.13 12.25
N ARG A 86 3.87 0.39 11.74
CA ARG A 86 5.14 0.15 12.43
C ARG A 86 5.89 1.47 12.62
N ILE A 87 6.03 2.29 11.58
CA ILE A 87 6.64 3.62 11.65
C ILE A 87 5.91 4.50 12.67
N LYS A 88 4.58 4.55 12.60
CA LYS A 88 3.75 5.30 13.57
C LYS A 88 4.02 4.86 15.01
N THR A 89 4.02 3.55 15.24
CA THR A 89 4.27 2.96 16.56
C THR A 89 5.67 3.34 17.06
N ASN A 90 6.69 3.22 16.24
CA ASN A 90 8.07 3.56 16.61
C ASN A 90 8.20 5.03 16.98
N ILE A 91 7.61 5.95 16.18
CA ILE A 91 7.60 7.38 16.46
C ILE A 91 6.88 7.67 17.80
N GLN A 92 5.77 6.98 18.09
CA GLN A 92 5.02 7.18 19.34
C GLN A 92 5.79 6.81 20.60
N TYR A 93 6.66 5.80 20.52
CA TYR A 93 7.47 5.37 21.66
C TYR A 93 8.71 6.23 21.92
N GLU A 94 9.03 7.18 21.05
CA GLU A 94 10.13 8.09 21.27
C GLU A 94 9.75 9.22 22.22
N TYR A 95 10.73 9.67 23.01
CA TYR A 95 10.55 10.78 23.96
C TYR A 95 10.65 12.13 23.23
N GLN A 96 9.52 12.56 22.66
CA GLN A 96 9.39 13.82 21.91
C GLN A 96 8.00 14.43 22.14
N SER A 97 7.83 15.72 21.79
CA SER A 97 6.51 16.36 21.89
C SER A 97 5.54 15.78 20.83
N ASP A 98 4.24 15.91 21.12
CA ASP A 98 3.20 15.42 20.22
C ASP A 98 3.22 16.12 18.85
N GLU A 99 3.59 17.41 18.82
CA GLU A 99 3.73 18.17 17.56
C GLU A 99 4.86 17.61 16.69
N VAL A 100 6.00 17.25 17.29
CA VAL A 100 7.13 16.64 16.57
C VAL A 100 6.75 15.27 16.06
N LYS A 101 6.11 14.44 16.88
CA LYS A 101 5.61 13.11 16.45
C LYS A 101 4.63 13.22 15.30
N ALA A 102 3.70 14.18 15.36
CA ALA A 102 2.74 14.40 14.28
C ALA A 102 3.42 14.82 12.97
N GLN A 103 4.40 15.71 13.02
CA GLN A 103 5.17 16.15 11.83
C GLN A 103 5.97 14.99 11.21
N ARG A 104 6.60 14.16 12.03
CA ARG A 104 7.35 12.98 11.58
C ARG A 104 6.41 11.95 10.95
N TYR A 105 5.25 11.71 11.53
CA TYR A 105 4.26 10.80 10.95
C TYR A 105 3.69 11.32 9.62
N GLU A 106 3.43 12.62 9.51
CA GLU A 106 3.04 13.25 8.24
C GLU A 106 4.11 13.10 7.16
N LYS A 107 5.40 13.22 7.53
CA LYS A 107 6.51 12.95 6.62
C LYS A 107 6.51 11.50 6.16
N ALA A 108 6.35 10.53 7.08
CA ALA A 108 6.28 9.12 6.74
C ALA A 108 5.17 8.81 5.74
N ARG A 109 3.98 9.33 5.98
CA ARG A 109 2.81 9.17 5.09
C ARG A 109 3.03 9.72 3.69
N ARG A 110 3.78 10.79 3.57
CA ARG A 110 4.05 11.44 2.29
C ARG A 110 5.20 10.81 1.52
N ASP A 111 6.25 10.42 2.24
CA ASP A 111 7.57 10.20 1.64
C ASP A 111 8.11 8.77 1.80
N SER A 112 7.53 7.91 2.65
CA SER A 112 8.16 6.63 3.00
C SER A 112 7.69 5.44 2.17
N LEU A 113 6.53 5.50 1.54
CA LEU A 113 5.92 4.33 0.93
C LEU A 113 5.65 4.50 -0.55
N ILE A 114 5.93 3.46 -1.34
CA ILE A 114 5.48 3.31 -2.72
C ILE A 114 4.79 1.96 -2.90
N GLY A 115 3.64 1.95 -3.57
CA GLY A 115 2.92 0.76 -3.97
C GLY A 115 2.68 0.70 -5.47
N VAL A 116 2.83 -0.48 -6.05
CA VAL A 116 2.51 -0.73 -7.46
C VAL A 116 1.52 -1.88 -7.54
N GLU A 117 0.42 -1.66 -8.24
CA GLU A 117 -0.61 -2.68 -8.46
C GLU A 117 -1.11 -2.61 -9.89
N ARG A 118 -1.11 -3.76 -10.57
CA ARG A 118 -1.53 -3.87 -11.97
C ARG A 118 -3.04 -3.97 -12.15
N ASP A 119 -3.72 -4.75 -11.29
CA ASP A 119 -5.17 -4.91 -11.37
C ASP A 119 -5.87 -3.65 -10.85
N ALA A 120 -6.67 -3.00 -11.70
CA ALA A 120 -7.34 -1.74 -11.37
C ALA A 120 -8.30 -1.86 -10.19
N SER A 121 -8.93 -3.03 -9.99
CA SER A 121 -9.84 -3.26 -8.87
C SER A 121 -9.07 -3.38 -7.55
N MET A 122 -7.95 -4.11 -7.55
CA MET A 122 -7.07 -4.22 -6.39
C MET A 122 -6.41 -2.88 -6.06
N TYR A 123 -5.98 -2.13 -7.09
CA TYR A 123 -5.47 -0.78 -6.93
C TYR A 123 -6.50 0.15 -6.26
N ALA A 124 -7.77 0.13 -6.71
CA ALA A 124 -8.83 0.93 -6.09
C ALA A 124 -9.05 0.57 -4.61
N LEU A 125 -8.95 -0.74 -4.28
CA LEU A 125 -9.01 -1.21 -2.90
C LEU A 125 -7.80 -0.75 -2.10
N ALA A 126 -6.58 -0.86 -2.64
CA ALA A 126 -5.37 -0.37 -2.00
C ALA A 126 -5.47 1.14 -1.71
N TYR A 127 -5.91 1.91 -2.70
CA TYR A 127 -6.10 3.36 -2.57
C TYR A 127 -7.08 3.70 -1.44
N ALA A 128 -8.25 3.05 -1.43
CA ALA A 128 -9.24 3.25 -0.37
C ALA A 128 -8.67 2.86 1.01
N ASN A 129 -7.99 1.71 1.08
CA ASN A 129 -7.42 1.16 2.29
C ASN A 129 -6.34 2.08 2.89
N MET A 130 -5.39 2.53 2.08
CA MET A 130 -4.36 3.49 2.50
C MET A 130 -4.99 4.81 2.99
N ARG A 131 -6.03 5.30 2.33
CA ARG A 131 -6.79 6.48 2.77
C ARG A 131 -7.45 6.28 4.12
N PHE A 132 -8.05 5.12 4.39
CA PHE A 132 -8.62 4.78 5.70
C PHE A 132 -7.57 4.76 6.82
N HIS A 133 -6.36 4.32 6.51
CA HIS A 133 -5.24 4.31 7.46
C HIS A 133 -4.52 5.67 7.57
N GLY A 134 -5.13 6.71 6.99
CA GLY A 134 -4.67 8.08 7.12
C GLY A 134 -3.56 8.47 6.15
N ASP A 135 -3.19 7.61 5.21
CA ASP A 135 -2.30 7.98 4.12
C ASP A 135 -3.06 8.80 3.07
N GLY A 136 -2.99 10.12 3.19
CA GLY A 136 -3.71 11.05 2.32
C GLY A 136 -3.04 11.32 0.97
N LYS A 137 -1.80 10.85 0.76
CA LYS A 137 -0.99 11.12 -0.43
C LYS A 137 -0.23 9.88 -0.87
N SER A 138 -0.94 8.74 -0.94
CA SER A 138 -0.36 7.47 -1.33
C SER A 138 0.40 7.57 -2.64
N ASN A 139 1.67 7.22 -2.64
CA ASN A 139 2.45 7.00 -3.85
C ASN A 139 2.10 5.62 -4.42
N LEU A 140 0.83 5.46 -4.82
CA LEU A 140 0.31 4.24 -5.43
C LEU A 140 0.23 4.41 -6.94
N PHE A 141 0.69 3.39 -7.67
CA PHE A 141 0.74 3.38 -9.13
C PHE A 141 -0.04 2.18 -9.65
N ASN A 142 -1.05 2.45 -10.50
CA ASN A 142 -1.77 1.40 -11.20
C ASN A 142 -1.07 1.11 -12.55
N CYS A 143 -0.03 0.33 -12.50
CA CYS A 143 0.75 -0.06 -13.67
C CYS A 143 1.43 -1.41 -13.45
N SER A 144 2.08 -1.94 -14.47
CA SER A 144 2.92 -3.12 -14.34
C SER A 144 4.28 -2.73 -13.76
N SER A 145 4.69 -3.37 -12.68
CA SER A 145 6.03 -3.20 -12.11
C SER A 145 7.15 -3.72 -13.02
N LEU A 146 6.82 -4.52 -14.03
CA LEU A 146 7.75 -5.00 -15.05
C LEU A 146 7.93 -3.99 -16.20
N LEU A 147 7.06 -2.98 -16.30
CA LEU A 147 7.06 -1.95 -17.32
C LEU A 147 7.22 -0.57 -16.66
N ILE A 148 8.40 -0.31 -16.13
CA ILE A 148 8.69 0.87 -15.28
C ILE A 148 8.47 2.21 -16.00
N ASP A 149 8.49 2.23 -17.32
CA ASP A 149 8.21 3.41 -18.13
C ASP A 149 6.71 3.57 -18.47
N SER A 150 5.86 2.64 -18.00
CA SER A 150 4.42 2.76 -18.20
C SER A 150 3.84 3.90 -17.34
N TYR A 151 2.81 4.52 -17.85
CA TYR A 151 2.05 5.54 -17.12
C TYR A 151 0.92 4.90 -16.33
N ALA A 152 0.55 5.52 -15.22
CA ALA A 152 -0.67 5.14 -14.53
C ALA A 152 -1.85 5.22 -15.50
N PRO A 153 -2.76 4.22 -15.52
CA PRO A 153 -3.93 4.28 -16.38
C PRO A 153 -4.80 5.47 -16.02
N VAL A 154 -5.34 6.09 -17.02
CA VAL A 154 -6.38 7.10 -16.88
C VAL A 154 -7.74 6.43 -17.10
N ASP A 155 -8.76 6.86 -16.38
CA ASP A 155 -10.13 6.42 -16.64
C ASP A 155 -10.63 6.91 -18.01
N GLU A 156 -11.82 6.46 -18.41
CA GLU A 156 -12.45 6.88 -19.67
C GLU A 156 -12.66 8.40 -19.78
N SER A 157 -12.64 9.12 -18.65
CA SER A 157 -12.72 10.58 -18.58
C SER A 157 -11.36 11.29 -18.67
N GLY A 158 -10.27 10.53 -18.74
CA GLY A 158 -8.89 11.04 -18.76
C GLY A 158 -8.39 11.49 -17.38
N LYS A 159 -9.10 11.16 -16.30
CA LYS A 159 -8.65 11.41 -14.95
C LYS A 159 -7.88 10.20 -14.43
N THR A 160 -6.70 10.44 -13.91
CA THR A 160 -6.01 9.43 -13.11
C THR A 160 -6.73 9.29 -11.78
N PHE A 161 -6.88 8.08 -11.26
CA PHE A 161 -7.33 7.84 -9.89
C PHE A 161 -6.34 8.40 -8.85
N VAL A 162 -5.18 8.84 -9.29
CA VAL A 162 -4.17 9.56 -8.52
C VAL A 162 -4.12 11.00 -9.05
N GLU A 163 -4.23 11.99 -8.18
CA GLU A 163 -3.99 13.42 -8.50
C GLU A 163 -2.52 13.71 -8.91
N ALA A 164 -1.64 12.74 -8.78
CA ALA A 164 -0.29 12.81 -9.30
C ALA A 164 -0.36 12.80 -10.83
N GLY A 165 0.13 13.85 -11.47
CA GLY A 165 0.18 14.00 -12.92
C GLY A 165 0.65 12.73 -13.63
N LYS A 166 0.61 12.71 -14.95
CA LYS A 166 1.03 11.60 -15.81
C LYS A 166 2.54 11.35 -15.69
N VAL A 167 2.94 10.78 -14.54
CA VAL A 167 4.33 10.46 -14.23
C VAL A 167 4.50 8.96 -14.38
N SER A 168 5.49 8.52 -15.13
CA SER A 168 5.83 7.10 -15.22
C SER A 168 6.36 6.59 -13.88
N LEU A 169 6.25 5.29 -13.63
CA LEU A 169 6.83 4.68 -12.42
C LEU A 169 8.33 4.97 -12.34
N SER A 170 9.05 4.96 -13.47
CA SER A 170 10.47 5.29 -13.55
C SER A 170 10.78 6.71 -13.07
N GLU A 171 9.99 7.69 -13.49
CA GLU A 171 10.14 9.09 -13.04
C GLU A 171 9.80 9.26 -11.57
N ALA A 172 8.74 8.60 -11.11
CA ALA A 172 8.36 8.62 -9.70
C ALA A 172 9.45 8.03 -8.81
N LEU A 173 10.05 6.90 -9.19
CA LEU A 173 11.15 6.28 -8.46
C LEU A 173 12.39 7.19 -8.42
N LYS A 174 12.72 7.89 -9.51
CA LYS A 174 13.81 8.86 -9.52
C LYS A 174 13.59 10.01 -8.54
N SER A 175 12.37 10.52 -8.46
CA SER A 175 12.01 11.61 -7.53
C SER A 175 11.90 11.14 -6.09
N PHE A 176 11.48 9.89 -5.87
CA PHE A 176 11.36 9.29 -4.55
C PHE A 176 12.73 9.05 -3.91
N GLY A 177 13.72 8.73 -4.72
CA GLY A 177 15.10 8.47 -4.29
C GLY A 177 15.39 6.99 -4.04
N PRO A 178 16.54 6.68 -3.44
CA PRO A 178 16.93 5.30 -3.15
C PRO A 178 15.89 4.58 -2.29
N ILE A 179 15.62 3.33 -2.64
CA ILE A 179 14.74 2.45 -1.87
C ILE A 179 15.60 1.66 -0.88
N ASP A 180 15.18 1.65 0.38
CA ASP A 180 15.86 0.91 1.45
C ASP A 180 15.33 -0.52 1.55
N ILE A 181 14.02 -0.71 1.40
CA ILE A 181 13.34 -1.98 1.65
C ILE A 181 12.33 -2.28 0.55
N GLY A 182 12.42 -3.47 -0.03
CA GLY A 182 11.38 -4.06 -0.88
C GLY A 182 10.59 -5.12 -0.13
N MET A 183 9.27 -4.98 -0.10
CA MET A 183 8.35 -6.00 0.40
C MET A 183 7.48 -6.46 -0.77
N ILE A 184 7.35 -7.77 -0.98
CA ILE A 184 6.61 -8.29 -2.12
C ILE A 184 6.00 -9.65 -1.82
N ASN A 185 4.74 -9.82 -2.18
CA ASN A 185 4.08 -11.11 -2.33
C ASN A 185 3.50 -11.19 -3.75
N PRO A 186 4.28 -11.70 -4.74
CA PRO A 186 3.84 -11.70 -6.13
C PRO A 186 2.73 -12.74 -6.37
N PRO A 187 1.91 -12.57 -7.42
CA PRO A 187 0.89 -13.55 -7.78
C PRO A 187 1.53 -14.90 -8.14
N TYR A 188 0.92 -16.01 -7.65
CA TYR A 188 1.45 -17.37 -7.86
C TYR A 188 1.15 -17.97 -9.22
N SER A 189 0.17 -17.44 -9.94
CA SER A 189 -0.17 -17.85 -11.29
C SER A 189 -0.44 -16.64 -12.17
N MET A 190 0.13 -16.63 -13.36
CA MET A 190 -0.19 -15.64 -14.38
C MET A 190 -0.90 -16.37 -15.53
N ASP A 191 -1.99 -15.78 -16.05
CA ASP A 191 -2.64 -16.31 -17.24
C ASP A 191 -1.68 -16.29 -18.42
N LYS A 192 -1.71 -17.38 -19.24
CA LYS A 192 -0.88 -17.49 -20.46
C LYS A 192 -1.08 -16.34 -21.45
N LYS A 193 -2.19 -15.60 -21.34
CA LYS A 193 -2.49 -14.42 -22.16
C LYS A 193 -1.61 -13.20 -21.84
N ASP A 194 -1.05 -13.15 -20.64
CA ASP A 194 -0.17 -12.04 -20.22
C ASP A 194 1.25 -12.14 -20.78
N ASN A 195 1.63 -13.32 -21.31
CA ASN A 195 2.95 -13.55 -21.90
C ASN A 195 3.02 -13.21 -23.41
N SER A 196 1.92 -12.77 -24.04
CA SER A 196 1.87 -12.51 -25.49
C SER A 196 2.05 -11.03 -25.87
N SER A 197 2.40 -10.17 -24.93
CA SER A 197 2.61 -8.72 -25.17
C SER A 197 4.02 -8.25 -24.77
N THR A 198 5.02 -9.07 -25.11
CA THR A 198 6.42 -8.64 -25.18
C THR A 198 6.86 -8.54 -26.62
#